data_989835ea98c3a23302dd81b0f8604e9c
#
_entry.id   989835ea98c3a23302dd81b0f8604e9c
#
_cell.length_a   1.000
_cell.length_b   1.000
_cell.length_c   1.000
_cell.angle_alpha   90.00
_cell.angle_beta   90.00
_cell.angle_gamma   90.00
#
_symmetry.space_group_name_H-M   'P 1'
#
loop_
_entity.id
_entity.type
_entity.pdbx_description
1 polymer ?
#
loop_
_entity_poly.entity_id
_entity_poly.type
_entity_poly.pdbx_seq_one_letter_code
_entity_poly.pdbx_strand_id
1 'polypeptide(L)'
;MKPVLLAGETFHITSFASKGLEVGASSRYSNGATRYISGLAKQGIEVVQIGGERCEADFPRSLEALADYSTVVLSDVGALSLLYTPETRIGQRSVNRLELLRQWVEQGGALMMAGGYTSFQGMDGSAMFHGTAVEECLPVEINPGPDGLEAPEGLDPVITNAKHPILAGVTSPIPFILGINRVHARAGNEVKTLVHCSHRGHDFPLLSVRDYGAGRSLAWMTDIGPHWLSEDFMHWDGYDTLMTNMVRWLAREI
;
A
#
# COMPACT_ATOMS: atom_id res chain seq x y z
N MET A 1 -6.93 -9.51 17.18
CA MET A 1 -6.59 -8.08 16.85
C MET A 1 -7.85 -7.29 16.50
N LYS A 2 -7.80 -5.94 16.51
CA LYS A 2 -8.81 -5.06 15.91
C LYS A 2 -8.79 -5.22 14.39
N PRO A 3 -9.86 -4.83 13.67
CA PRO A 3 -9.87 -4.92 12.21
C PRO A 3 -8.75 -4.09 11.56
N VAL A 4 -8.40 -4.45 10.34
CA VAL A 4 -7.50 -3.70 9.46
C VAL A 4 -8.35 -2.72 8.65
N LEU A 5 -7.97 -1.46 8.59
CA LEU A 5 -8.54 -0.48 7.66
C LEU A 5 -7.74 -0.51 6.35
N LEU A 6 -8.38 -0.90 5.26
CA LEU A 6 -7.82 -0.80 3.92
C LEU A 6 -8.45 0.39 3.19
N ALA A 7 -7.64 1.35 2.80
CA ALA A 7 -8.07 2.50 1.98
C ALA A 7 -7.56 2.34 0.56
N GLY A 8 -8.46 2.40 -0.42
CA GLY A 8 -8.15 2.27 -1.84
C GLY A 8 -8.50 0.92 -2.47
N GLU A 9 -7.74 0.51 -3.48
CA GLU A 9 -7.88 -0.72 -4.28
C GLU A 9 -9.23 -0.86 -4.98
N THR A 10 -9.89 0.24 -5.29
CA THR A 10 -11.16 0.26 -5.99
C THR A 10 -11.10 1.21 -7.17
N PHE A 11 -11.65 0.78 -8.30
CA PHE A 11 -11.48 1.48 -9.57
C PHE A 11 -12.82 1.66 -10.28
N HIS A 12 -13.13 2.89 -10.68
CA HIS A 12 -14.18 3.21 -11.65
C HIS A 12 -13.53 3.32 -13.04
N ILE A 13 -13.75 2.32 -13.86
CA ILE A 13 -13.19 2.25 -15.22
C ILE A 13 -14.26 2.65 -16.21
N THR A 14 -14.07 3.78 -16.91
CA THR A 14 -14.94 4.21 -18.00
C THR A 14 -14.18 4.06 -19.32
N SER A 15 -14.78 3.35 -20.27
CA SER A 15 -14.25 3.13 -21.60
C SER A 15 -15.15 3.78 -22.64
N PHE A 16 -14.55 4.44 -23.60
CA PHE A 16 -15.23 5.00 -24.77
C PHE A 16 -14.84 4.19 -26.00
N ALA A 17 -15.83 3.79 -26.77
CA ALA A 17 -15.63 3.13 -28.05
C ALA A 17 -16.29 3.95 -29.15
N SER A 18 -15.57 4.23 -30.23
CA SER A 18 -16.12 4.87 -31.41
C SER A 18 -16.18 3.89 -32.58
N LYS A 19 -17.29 3.89 -33.32
CA LYS A 19 -17.50 3.09 -34.49
C LYS A 19 -18.11 3.99 -35.58
N GLY A 20 -17.24 4.53 -36.41
CA GLY A 20 -17.63 5.62 -37.31
C GLY A 20 -18.02 6.88 -36.53
N LEU A 21 -19.23 7.37 -36.72
CA LEU A 21 -19.80 8.53 -35.99
C LEU A 21 -20.49 8.13 -34.69
N GLU A 22 -20.65 6.86 -34.43
CA GLU A 22 -21.31 6.35 -33.21
C GLU A 22 -20.29 6.22 -32.09
N VAL A 23 -20.65 6.75 -30.92
CA VAL A 23 -19.82 6.67 -29.70
C VAL A 23 -20.63 5.95 -28.62
N GLY A 24 -20.06 4.87 -28.11
CA GLY A 24 -20.57 4.15 -26.94
C GLY A 24 -19.66 4.40 -25.72
N ALA A 25 -20.26 4.51 -24.55
CA ALA A 25 -19.52 4.53 -23.28
C ALA A 25 -19.97 3.35 -22.42
N SER A 26 -19.03 2.73 -21.73
CA SER A 26 -19.29 1.73 -20.70
C SER A 26 -18.51 2.07 -19.43
N SER A 27 -19.10 1.79 -18.28
CA SER A 27 -18.43 1.96 -16.99
C SER A 27 -18.54 0.68 -16.18
N ARG A 28 -17.46 0.34 -15.47
CA ARG A 28 -17.42 -0.79 -14.54
C ARG A 28 -16.72 -0.40 -13.25
N TYR A 29 -17.14 -1.00 -12.15
CA TYR A 29 -16.46 -0.97 -10.88
C TYR A 29 -15.60 -2.23 -10.74
N SER A 30 -14.39 -2.09 -10.22
CA SER A 30 -13.46 -3.18 -9.95
C SER A 30 -12.85 -3.02 -8.56
N ASN A 31 -12.61 -4.14 -7.88
CA ASN A 31 -11.93 -4.18 -6.59
C ASN A 31 -10.72 -5.11 -6.69
N GLY A 32 -9.51 -4.56 -6.64
CA GLY A 32 -8.23 -5.28 -6.69
C GLY A 32 -7.92 -6.02 -5.39
N ALA A 33 -8.51 -5.62 -4.26
CA ALA A 33 -8.19 -6.18 -2.95
C ALA A 33 -8.88 -7.52 -2.63
N THR A 34 -9.70 -8.07 -3.52
CA THR A 34 -10.53 -9.26 -3.23
C THR A 34 -9.69 -10.43 -2.69
N ARG A 35 -8.54 -10.71 -3.30
CA ARG A 35 -7.64 -11.80 -2.88
C ARG A 35 -6.99 -11.51 -1.52
N TYR A 36 -6.55 -10.27 -1.30
CA TYR A 36 -5.98 -9.81 -0.04
C TYR A 36 -6.97 -9.94 1.11
N ILE A 37 -8.17 -9.41 0.96
CA ILE A 37 -9.24 -9.46 1.97
C ILE A 37 -9.61 -10.91 2.27
N SER A 38 -9.81 -11.75 1.25
CA SER A 38 -10.17 -13.16 1.46
C SER A 38 -9.03 -13.96 2.12
N GLY A 39 -7.77 -13.65 1.81
CA GLY A 39 -6.61 -14.29 2.44
C GLY A 39 -6.50 -13.96 3.92
N LEU A 40 -6.67 -12.71 4.31
CA LEU A 40 -6.69 -12.28 5.70
C LEU A 40 -7.88 -12.86 6.47
N ALA A 41 -9.07 -12.89 5.85
CA ALA A 41 -10.27 -13.45 6.47
C ALA A 41 -10.12 -14.94 6.81
N LYS A 42 -9.46 -15.74 5.96
CA LYS A 42 -9.12 -17.15 6.26
C LYS A 42 -8.25 -17.31 7.51
N GLN A 43 -7.49 -16.28 7.87
CA GLN A 43 -6.63 -16.23 9.04
C GLN A 43 -7.28 -15.55 10.25
N GLY A 44 -8.59 -15.29 10.18
CA GLY A 44 -9.37 -14.66 11.24
C GLY A 44 -9.12 -13.16 11.40
N ILE A 45 -8.59 -12.49 10.37
CA ILE A 45 -8.33 -11.04 10.37
C ILE A 45 -9.45 -10.36 9.59
N GLU A 46 -10.20 -9.50 10.26
CA GLU A 46 -11.24 -8.68 9.65
C GLU A 46 -10.61 -7.49 8.91
N VAL A 47 -11.11 -7.19 7.70
CA VAL A 47 -10.71 -6.02 6.90
C VAL A 47 -11.93 -5.16 6.66
N VAL A 48 -11.85 -3.89 7.06
CA VAL A 48 -12.81 -2.85 6.71
C VAL A 48 -12.22 -2.08 5.53
N GLN A 49 -12.85 -2.16 4.36
CA GLN A 49 -12.39 -1.45 3.18
C GLN A 49 -13.15 -0.15 2.95
N ILE A 50 -12.41 0.94 2.75
CA ILE A 50 -12.91 2.22 2.24
C ILE A 50 -12.37 2.36 0.82
N GLY A 51 -13.22 2.27 -0.19
CA GLY A 51 -12.81 2.46 -1.59
C GLY A 51 -12.21 3.84 -1.82
N GLY A 52 -11.32 3.96 -2.79
CA GLY A 52 -10.61 5.20 -3.09
C GLY A 52 -11.55 6.39 -3.31
N GLU A 53 -12.69 6.15 -3.97
CA GLU A 53 -13.75 7.13 -4.23
C GLU A 53 -14.51 7.57 -2.96
N ARG A 54 -14.37 6.82 -1.88
CA ARG A 54 -15.03 7.12 -0.60
C ARG A 54 -14.09 7.70 0.45
N CYS A 55 -12.79 7.66 0.22
CA CYS A 55 -11.78 8.15 1.20
C CYS A 55 -12.00 9.61 1.57
N GLU A 56 -12.44 10.45 0.63
CA GLU A 56 -12.77 11.84 0.90
C GLU A 56 -13.79 11.97 2.04
N ALA A 57 -14.87 11.19 2.00
CA ALA A 57 -15.97 11.28 2.96
C ALA A 57 -15.74 10.45 4.22
N ASP A 58 -15.26 9.22 4.08
CA ASP A 58 -15.37 8.19 5.10
C ASP A 58 -14.07 7.90 5.86
N PHE A 59 -12.90 8.32 5.33
CA PHE A 59 -11.63 8.07 6.00
C PHE A 59 -11.58 8.75 7.39
N PRO A 60 -11.04 8.09 8.43
CA PRO A 60 -10.99 8.60 9.80
C PRO A 60 -10.44 10.02 9.93
N ARG A 61 -11.04 10.83 10.80
CA ARG A 61 -10.73 12.24 10.99
C ARG A 61 -10.23 12.58 12.41
N SER A 62 -10.01 11.56 13.23
CA SER A 62 -9.47 11.72 14.58
C SER A 62 -8.62 10.54 15.00
N LEU A 63 -7.77 10.71 16.01
CA LEU A 63 -6.97 9.63 16.59
C LEU A 63 -7.85 8.54 17.21
N GLU A 64 -8.98 8.94 17.81
CA GLU A 64 -9.95 8.01 18.40
C GLU A 64 -10.55 7.10 17.32
N ALA A 65 -10.92 7.65 16.16
CA ALA A 65 -11.46 6.86 15.05
C ALA A 65 -10.40 5.93 14.43
N LEU A 66 -9.12 6.35 14.36
CA LEU A 66 -8.02 5.49 13.94
C LEU A 66 -7.73 4.38 14.96
N ALA A 67 -7.95 4.66 16.25
CA ALA A 67 -7.72 3.68 17.30
C ALA A 67 -8.68 2.47 17.26
N ASP A 68 -9.75 2.51 16.46
CA ASP A 68 -10.63 1.35 16.24
C ASP A 68 -9.96 0.27 15.37
N TYR A 69 -8.84 0.57 14.72
CA TYR A 69 -8.12 -0.32 13.84
C TYR A 69 -6.77 -0.75 14.42
N SER A 70 -6.33 -1.96 14.05
CA SER A 70 -4.98 -2.45 14.37
C SER A 70 -3.92 -1.92 13.42
N THR A 71 -4.30 -1.76 12.17
CA THR A 71 -3.42 -1.36 11.07
C THR A 71 -4.21 -0.56 10.04
N VAL A 72 -3.63 0.49 9.49
CA VAL A 72 -4.12 1.17 8.29
C VAL A 72 -3.25 0.73 7.12
N VAL A 73 -3.89 0.30 6.04
CA VAL A 73 -3.26 -0.04 4.75
C VAL A 73 -3.71 0.97 3.71
N LEU A 74 -2.76 1.67 3.11
CA LEU A 74 -2.97 2.54 1.95
C LEU A 74 -2.53 1.76 0.71
N SER A 75 -3.42 1.54 -0.25
CA SER A 75 -3.14 0.80 -1.47
C SER A 75 -3.91 1.42 -2.63
N ASP A 76 -3.19 1.84 -3.64
CA ASP A 76 -3.72 2.51 -4.83
C ASP A 76 -4.71 3.64 -4.51
N VAL A 77 -4.32 4.50 -3.57
CA VAL A 77 -5.03 5.70 -3.16
C VAL A 77 -4.07 6.86 -2.97
N GLY A 78 -4.23 7.93 -3.74
CA GLY A 78 -3.35 9.09 -3.69
C GLY A 78 -3.59 9.98 -2.47
N ALA A 79 -2.58 10.78 -2.11
CA ALA A 79 -2.60 11.69 -0.98
C ALA A 79 -3.78 12.69 -1.02
N LEU A 80 -4.18 13.13 -2.21
CA LEU A 80 -5.31 14.04 -2.37
C LEU A 80 -6.63 13.44 -1.92
N SER A 81 -6.86 12.13 -2.12
CA SER A 81 -8.06 11.45 -1.66
C SER A 81 -8.20 11.45 -0.12
N LEU A 82 -7.06 11.57 0.57
CA LEU A 82 -7.01 11.70 2.02
C LEU A 82 -6.99 13.15 2.50
N LEU A 83 -6.37 14.07 1.76
CA LEU A 83 -6.28 15.49 2.12
C LEU A 83 -7.57 16.25 1.80
N TYR A 84 -8.23 15.89 0.70
CA TYR A 84 -9.43 16.58 0.24
C TYR A 84 -10.65 16.03 0.99
N THR A 85 -11.30 16.91 1.76
CA THR A 85 -12.48 16.57 2.54
C THR A 85 -13.69 17.36 2.03
N PRO A 86 -14.94 16.97 2.36
CA PRO A 86 -16.13 17.76 2.00
C PRO A 86 -16.02 19.22 2.41
N GLU A 87 -15.41 19.51 3.56
CA GLU A 87 -15.18 20.88 4.04
C GLU A 87 -14.18 21.66 3.16
N THR A 88 -13.05 21.03 2.79
CA THR A 88 -12.06 21.69 1.92
C THR A 88 -12.62 21.96 0.53
N ARG A 89 -13.53 21.12 0.04
CA ARG A 89 -14.23 21.30 -1.23
C ARG A 89 -15.02 22.61 -1.31
N ILE A 90 -15.53 23.08 -0.18
CA ILE A 90 -16.26 24.35 -0.06
C ILE A 90 -15.41 25.47 0.58
N GLY A 91 -14.08 25.32 0.60
CA GLY A 91 -13.16 26.33 1.09
C GLY A 91 -13.07 26.46 2.61
N GLN A 92 -13.52 25.47 3.37
CA GLN A 92 -13.40 25.44 4.81
C GLN A 92 -12.16 24.65 5.26
N ARG A 93 -11.66 24.99 6.45
CA ARG A 93 -10.54 24.26 7.07
C ARG A 93 -11.02 22.89 7.54
N SER A 94 -10.14 21.91 7.42
CA SER A 94 -10.34 20.54 7.90
C SER A 94 -9.07 19.99 8.51
N VAL A 95 -9.15 18.79 9.10
CA VAL A 95 -7.99 18.07 9.62
C VAL A 95 -7.10 17.60 8.48
N ASN A 96 -5.77 17.70 8.67
CA ASN A 96 -4.80 17.06 7.79
C ASN A 96 -4.70 15.57 8.16
N ARG A 97 -5.33 14.70 7.38
CA ARG A 97 -5.40 13.26 7.68
C ARG A 97 -4.06 12.53 7.48
N LEU A 98 -3.13 13.08 6.69
CA LEU A 98 -1.78 12.52 6.57
C LEU A 98 -0.97 12.80 7.84
N GLU A 99 -1.08 14.01 8.40
CA GLU A 99 -0.49 14.34 9.70
C GLU A 99 -1.11 13.52 10.83
N LEU A 100 -2.43 13.31 10.78
CA LEU A 100 -3.14 12.47 11.74
C LEU A 100 -2.65 11.01 11.71
N LEU A 101 -2.41 10.46 10.52
CA LEU A 101 -1.81 9.12 10.36
C LEU A 101 -0.41 9.05 10.96
N ARG A 102 0.45 10.02 10.67
CA ARG A 102 1.80 10.09 11.23
C ARG A 102 1.77 10.11 12.75
N GLN A 103 0.95 10.99 13.34
CA GLN A 103 0.78 11.09 14.78
C GLN A 103 0.25 9.80 15.41
N TRP A 104 -0.70 9.16 14.75
CA TRP A 104 -1.24 7.87 15.19
C TRP A 104 -0.19 6.78 15.20
N VAL A 105 0.64 6.68 14.14
CA VAL A 105 1.77 5.73 14.11
C VAL A 105 2.78 6.05 15.21
N GLU A 106 3.16 7.32 15.39
CA GLU A 106 4.09 7.74 16.43
C GLU A 106 3.62 7.34 17.84
N GLN A 107 2.29 7.33 18.08
CA GLN A 107 1.66 6.95 19.35
C GLN A 107 1.39 5.44 19.50
N GLY A 108 1.79 4.61 18.57
CA GLY A 108 1.66 3.15 18.67
C GLY A 108 0.77 2.49 17.61
N GLY A 109 0.20 3.26 16.69
CA GLY A 109 -0.51 2.74 15.53
C GLY A 109 0.39 2.05 14.52
N ALA A 110 -0.19 1.47 13.47
CA ALA A 110 0.54 0.74 12.47
C ALA A 110 0.08 1.08 11.05
N LEU A 111 1.03 1.43 10.17
CA LEU A 111 0.77 1.85 8.81
C LEU A 111 1.50 0.95 7.81
N MET A 112 0.77 0.49 6.81
CA MET A 112 1.33 -0.12 5.60
C MET A 112 1.00 0.77 4.40
N MET A 113 1.99 1.03 3.55
CA MET A 113 1.76 1.52 2.19
C MET A 113 2.12 0.41 1.22
N ALA A 114 1.15 0.00 0.42
CA ALA A 114 1.35 -0.91 -0.69
C ALA A 114 1.50 -0.12 -1.99
N GLY A 115 2.26 -0.65 -2.92
CA GLY A 115 2.52 -0.07 -4.23
C GLY A 115 1.31 -0.01 -5.14
N GLY A 116 1.54 0.47 -6.33
CA GLY A 116 0.54 0.65 -7.35
C GLY A 116 0.68 2.00 -8.06
N TYR A 117 -0.20 2.26 -9.00
CA TYR A 117 -0.17 3.47 -9.83
C TYR A 117 -0.43 4.76 -9.04
N THR A 118 -1.21 4.67 -7.95
CA THR A 118 -1.56 5.81 -7.10
C THR A 118 -1.07 5.65 -5.66
N SER A 119 0.08 4.98 -5.49
CA SER A 119 0.81 4.85 -4.22
C SER A 119 2.18 5.50 -4.31
N PHE A 120 2.81 5.84 -3.20
CA PHE A 120 4.09 6.55 -3.13
C PHE A 120 4.07 7.87 -3.91
N GLN A 121 4.86 8.07 -4.96
CA GLN A 121 4.69 9.19 -5.88
C GLN A 121 3.81 8.80 -7.07
N GLY A 122 3.82 7.54 -7.44
CA GLY A 122 2.93 6.91 -8.39
C GLY A 122 3.29 7.16 -9.84
N MET A 123 2.45 6.60 -10.70
CA MET A 123 2.53 6.81 -12.15
C MET A 123 2.26 8.30 -12.45
N ASP A 124 3.08 8.89 -13.27
CA ASP A 124 3.03 10.33 -13.61
C ASP A 124 3.09 11.28 -12.38
N GLY A 125 3.52 10.79 -11.22
CA GLY A 125 3.59 11.57 -9.98
C GLY A 125 2.23 11.87 -9.35
N SER A 126 1.19 11.13 -9.71
CA SER A 126 -0.20 11.43 -9.36
C SER A 126 -0.58 11.11 -7.91
N ALA A 127 0.17 10.22 -7.24
CA ALA A 127 -0.12 9.83 -5.85
C ALA A 127 0.27 10.89 -4.82
N MET A 128 1.34 11.65 -5.07
CA MET A 128 1.73 12.86 -4.35
C MET A 128 2.04 12.67 -2.85
N PHE A 129 2.64 11.54 -2.45
CA PHE A 129 3.04 11.34 -1.05
C PHE A 129 4.43 11.90 -0.73
N HIS A 130 5.26 12.24 -1.74
CA HIS A 130 6.57 12.86 -1.49
C HIS A 130 6.43 14.17 -0.69
N GLY A 131 7.24 14.33 0.34
CA GLY A 131 7.24 15.50 1.22
C GLY A 131 6.04 15.59 2.17
N THR A 132 5.23 14.53 2.29
CA THR A 132 4.08 14.51 3.22
C THR A 132 4.44 13.88 4.57
N ALA A 133 3.60 14.11 5.57
CA ALA A 133 3.75 13.51 6.89
C ALA A 133 3.68 11.97 6.87
N VAL A 134 2.99 11.36 5.91
CA VAL A 134 2.99 9.90 5.72
C VAL A 134 4.36 9.41 5.33
N GLU A 135 5.05 10.07 4.40
CA GLU A 135 6.42 9.69 4.03
C GLU A 135 7.37 9.72 5.24
N GLU A 136 7.20 10.67 6.17
CA GLU A 136 8.08 10.78 7.34
C GLU A 136 8.10 9.50 8.20
N CYS A 137 6.98 8.79 8.30
CA CYS A 137 6.91 7.57 9.09
C CYS A 137 7.23 6.29 8.29
N LEU A 138 7.24 6.33 6.96
CA LEU A 138 7.58 5.16 6.13
C LEU A 138 9.05 4.75 6.26
N PRO A 139 9.37 3.46 6.01
CA PRO A 139 10.75 2.95 5.98
C PRO A 139 11.54 3.37 4.73
N VAL A 140 10.93 4.14 3.84
CA VAL A 140 11.49 4.54 2.55
C VAL A 140 11.38 6.04 2.33
N GLU A 141 12.23 6.56 1.46
CA GLU A 141 12.18 7.90 0.91
C GLU A 141 11.57 7.83 -0.48
N ILE A 142 10.55 8.66 -0.70
CA ILE A 142 9.79 8.71 -1.96
C ILE A 142 10.49 9.67 -2.91
N ASN A 143 10.66 9.28 -4.16
CA ASN A 143 11.22 10.18 -5.17
C ASN A 143 10.26 11.34 -5.50
N PRO A 144 10.77 12.55 -5.77
CA PRO A 144 9.92 13.69 -6.12
C PRO A 144 9.26 13.58 -7.51
N GLY A 145 9.77 12.72 -8.38
CA GLY A 145 9.23 12.43 -9.71
C GLY A 145 8.50 11.09 -9.79
N PRO A 146 7.87 10.77 -10.92
CA PRO A 146 7.19 9.50 -11.14
C PRO A 146 8.06 8.31 -10.76
N ASP A 147 7.54 7.39 -9.97
CA ASP A 147 8.29 6.27 -9.41
C ASP A 147 7.83 4.90 -9.90
N GLY A 148 6.68 4.80 -10.56
CA GLY A 148 6.20 3.56 -11.15
C GLY A 148 7.17 2.99 -12.19
N LEU A 149 7.43 1.69 -12.12
CA LEU A 149 8.21 0.91 -13.07
C LEU A 149 7.39 -0.29 -13.52
N GLU A 150 7.08 -0.36 -14.80
CA GLU A 150 6.57 -1.57 -15.46
C GLU A 150 7.74 -2.44 -15.90
N ALA A 151 7.68 -3.71 -15.57
CA ALA A 151 8.70 -4.70 -15.91
C ALA A 151 8.04 -5.98 -16.47
N PRO A 152 7.59 -5.96 -17.73
CA PRO A 152 6.92 -7.10 -18.34
C PRO A 152 7.82 -8.34 -18.44
N GLU A 153 9.14 -8.17 -18.38
CA GLU A 153 10.13 -9.25 -18.27
C GLU A 153 10.15 -9.93 -16.90
N GLY A 154 9.50 -9.34 -15.89
CA GLY A 154 9.47 -9.81 -14.53
C GLY A 154 10.64 -9.31 -13.68
N LEU A 155 10.39 -9.11 -12.39
CA LEU A 155 11.39 -8.82 -11.36
C LEU A 155 11.35 -9.94 -10.33
N ASP A 156 12.47 -10.58 -10.08
CA ASP A 156 12.59 -11.68 -9.12
C ASP A 156 12.85 -11.12 -7.71
N PRO A 157 11.96 -11.38 -6.72
CA PRO A 157 12.18 -10.97 -5.34
C PRO A 157 13.29 -11.79 -4.68
N VAL A 158 14.24 -11.10 -4.05
CA VAL A 158 15.35 -11.70 -3.31
C VAL A 158 15.24 -11.38 -1.83
N ILE A 159 15.15 -12.42 -0.99
CA ILE A 159 15.09 -12.29 0.46
C ILE A 159 16.48 -11.95 1.00
N THR A 160 16.59 -10.84 1.74
CA THR A 160 17.83 -10.37 2.38
C THR A 160 17.87 -10.62 3.88
N ASN A 161 16.71 -10.74 4.53
CA ASN A 161 16.61 -10.96 5.98
C ASN A 161 15.60 -12.07 6.32
N ALA A 162 15.94 -13.32 5.98
CA ALA A 162 15.08 -14.49 6.16
C ALA A 162 14.66 -14.78 7.63
N LYS A 163 15.38 -14.20 8.61
CA LYS A 163 15.09 -14.41 10.04
C LYS A 163 13.99 -13.48 10.59
N HIS A 164 13.54 -12.51 9.79
CA HIS A 164 12.52 -11.59 10.24
C HIS A 164 11.17 -12.30 10.37
N PRO A 165 10.36 -12.04 11.42
CA PRO A 165 9.08 -12.72 11.67
C PRO A 165 8.11 -12.68 10.48
N ILE A 166 8.09 -11.61 9.70
CA ILE A 166 7.25 -11.50 8.49
C ILE A 166 7.54 -12.63 7.49
N LEU A 167 8.78 -13.11 7.41
CA LEU A 167 9.19 -14.16 6.46
C LEU A 167 9.10 -15.57 7.04
N ALA A 168 8.65 -15.72 8.29
CA ALA A 168 8.46 -17.03 8.90
C ALA A 168 7.37 -17.83 8.17
N GLY A 169 7.72 -19.03 7.72
CA GLY A 169 6.79 -19.91 6.98
C GLY A 169 6.48 -19.47 5.54
N VAL A 170 7.10 -18.41 5.06
CA VAL A 170 6.97 -17.99 3.66
C VAL A 170 7.78 -18.94 2.78
N THR A 171 7.12 -19.58 1.81
CA THR A 171 7.76 -20.49 0.86
C THR A 171 8.65 -19.72 -0.12
N SER A 172 9.83 -20.27 -0.44
CA SER A 172 10.78 -19.69 -1.39
C SER A 172 10.92 -20.61 -2.60
N PRO A 173 11.15 -20.07 -3.82
CA PRO A 173 11.28 -18.64 -4.13
C PRO A 173 9.94 -17.90 -4.07
N ILE A 174 9.98 -16.60 -3.77
CA ILE A 174 8.83 -15.71 -3.97
C ILE A 174 8.65 -15.53 -5.48
N PRO A 175 7.45 -15.70 -6.05
CA PRO A 175 7.25 -15.52 -7.48
C PRO A 175 7.55 -14.10 -7.96
N PHE A 176 7.88 -13.97 -9.26
CA PHE A 176 8.20 -12.68 -9.87
C PHE A 176 7.01 -11.71 -9.84
N ILE A 177 7.34 -10.42 -9.87
CA ILE A 177 6.38 -9.32 -9.99
C ILE A 177 6.59 -8.60 -11.32
N LEU A 178 5.58 -7.84 -11.76
CA LEU A 178 5.56 -7.16 -13.05
C LEU A 178 5.72 -5.65 -12.94
N GLY A 179 5.75 -5.12 -11.72
CA GLY A 179 5.94 -3.71 -11.47
C GLY A 179 6.28 -3.37 -10.03
N ILE A 180 6.88 -2.20 -9.84
CA ILE A 180 7.35 -1.71 -8.54
C ILE A 180 7.38 -0.19 -8.51
N ASN A 181 7.10 0.41 -7.34
CA ASN A 181 7.44 1.80 -7.08
C ASN A 181 8.92 1.90 -6.69
N ARG A 182 9.68 2.71 -7.44
CA ARG A 182 11.13 2.93 -7.22
C ARG A 182 11.34 3.95 -6.13
N VAL A 183 11.59 3.47 -4.94
CA VAL A 183 11.87 4.28 -3.74
C VAL A 183 13.24 3.92 -3.18
N HIS A 184 13.74 4.69 -2.22
CA HIS A 184 15.00 4.42 -1.54
C HIS A 184 14.75 4.00 -0.09
N ALA A 185 15.44 2.95 0.38
CA ALA A 185 15.38 2.60 1.80
C ALA A 185 15.98 3.75 2.65
N ARG A 186 15.29 4.15 3.72
CA ARG A 186 15.85 5.11 4.67
C ARG A 186 17.05 4.53 5.37
N ALA A 187 18.01 5.39 5.69
CA ALA A 187 19.09 5.04 6.60
C ALA A 187 18.56 5.03 8.05
N GLY A 188 19.09 4.14 8.87
CA GLY A 188 18.78 4.06 10.31
C GLY A 188 18.68 2.62 10.79
N ASN A 189 18.99 2.39 12.07
CA ASN A 189 18.94 1.05 12.68
C ASN A 189 17.50 0.56 12.88
N GLU A 190 16.54 1.48 12.90
CA GLU A 190 15.10 1.22 12.99
C GLU A 190 14.49 0.74 11.68
N VAL A 191 15.21 0.84 10.56
CA VAL A 191 14.78 0.44 9.22
C VAL A 191 15.43 -0.88 8.82
N LYS A 192 14.64 -1.77 8.24
CA LYS A 192 15.15 -3.04 7.68
C LYS A 192 14.48 -3.31 6.34
N THR A 193 15.29 -3.51 5.30
CA THR A 193 14.83 -4.10 4.05
C THR A 193 14.88 -5.61 4.16
N LEU A 194 13.77 -6.27 3.90
CA LEU A 194 13.60 -7.72 4.04
C LEU A 194 13.68 -8.44 2.71
N VAL A 195 13.18 -7.78 1.66
CA VAL A 195 13.18 -8.29 0.28
C VAL A 195 13.52 -7.13 -0.66
N HIS A 196 14.29 -7.41 -1.68
CA HIS A 196 14.60 -6.47 -2.75
C HIS A 196 14.40 -7.10 -4.13
N CYS A 197 14.35 -6.27 -5.17
CA CYS A 197 14.40 -6.67 -6.58
C CYS A 197 15.50 -5.87 -7.28
N SER A 198 16.07 -6.46 -8.34
CA SER A 198 17.05 -5.77 -9.18
C SER A 198 16.49 -5.54 -10.58
N HIS A 199 16.72 -4.37 -11.13
CA HIS A 199 16.38 -4.05 -12.51
C HIS A 199 17.49 -3.22 -13.15
N ARG A 200 18.03 -3.69 -14.29
CA ARG A 200 19.10 -3.01 -15.05
C ARG A 200 20.30 -2.59 -14.19
N GLY A 201 20.70 -3.46 -13.24
CA GLY A 201 21.85 -3.22 -12.36
C GLY A 201 21.59 -2.25 -11.20
N HIS A 202 20.34 -1.89 -10.95
CA HIS A 202 19.91 -1.11 -9.77
C HIS A 202 19.07 -2.00 -8.86
N ASP A 203 19.35 -1.94 -7.55
CA ASP A 203 18.59 -2.63 -6.53
C ASP A 203 17.53 -1.70 -5.93
N PHE A 204 16.31 -2.21 -5.81
CA PHE A 204 15.17 -1.52 -5.21
C PHE A 204 14.64 -2.31 -4.03
N PRO A 205 14.32 -1.67 -2.89
CA PRO A 205 13.61 -2.34 -1.82
C PRO A 205 12.23 -2.77 -2.33
N LEU A 206 11.82 -4.02 -2.01
CA LEU A 206 10.47 -4.51 -2.30
C LEU A 206 9.62 -4.58 -1.03
N LEU A 207 10.24 -4.98 0.09
CA LEU A 207 9.61 -5.03 1.40
C LEU A 207 10.55 -4.42 2.43
N SER A 208 10.13 -3.33 3.03
CA SER A 208 10.87 -2.65 4.10
C SER A 208 9.97 -2.37 5.30
N VAL A 209 10.56 -2.37 6.48
CA VAL A 209 9.87 -2.15 7.75
C VAL A 209 10.61 -1.14 8.60
N ARG A 210 9.87 -0.46 9.49
CA ARG A 210 10.42 0.53 10.42
C ARG A 210 9.65 0.54 11.73
N ASP A 211 10.38 0.66 12.85
CA ASP A 211 9.81 1.15 14.11
C ASP A 211 9.81 2.70 14.09
N TYR A 212 8.66 3.34 14.30
CA TYR A 212 8.50 4.79 14.29
C TYR A 212 7.77 5.27 15.54
N GLY A 213 8.46 5.98 16.42
CA GLY A 213 7.93 6.30 17.74
C GLY A 213 7.57 5.04 18.52
N ALA A 214 6.34 4.97 19.02
CA ALA A 214 5.81 3.77 19.66
C ALA A 214 5.17 2.78 18.68
N GLY A 215 5.02 3.15 17.39
CA GLY A 215 4.34 2.36 16.37
C GLY A 215 5.29 1.67 15.38
N ARG A 216 4.69 1.17 14.30
CA ARG A 216 5.40 0.48 13.22
C ARG A 216 4.89 0.92 11.85
N SER A 217 5.77 0.94 10.87
CA SER A 217 5.40 1.14 9.47
C SER A 217 6.03 0.09 8.57
N LEU A 218 5.38 -0.15 7.44
CA LEU A 218 5.79 -1.09 6.42
C LEU A 218 5.54 -0.48 5.04
N ALA A 219 6.50 -0.64 4.14
CA ALA A 219 6.35 -0.34 2.73
C ALA A 219 6.50 -1.64 1.93
N TRP A 220 5.49 -1.96 1.15
CA TRP A 220 5.42 -3.03 0.17
C TRP A 220 5.31 -2.39 -1.20
N MET A 221 6.40 -2.35 -1.97
CA MET A 221 6.55 -1.49 -3.13
C MET A 221 5.90 -2.02 -4.41
N THR A 222 5.04 -3.04 -4.31
CA THR A 222 4.23 -3.55 -5.41
C THR A 222 2.76 -3.68 -4.97
N ASP A 223 1.87 -4.13 -5.84
CA ASP A 223 0.45 -4.30 -5.55
C ASP A 223 0.18 -5.33 -4.45
N ILE A 224 -1.03 -5.32 -3.91
CA ILE A 224 -1.58 -6.41 -3.09
C ILE A 224 -2.53 -7.32 -3.89
N GLY A 225 -2.83 -6.95 -5.11
CA GLY A 225 -3.71 -7.63 -6.04
C GLY A 225 -3.04 -7.91 -7.40
N PRO A 226 -3.82 -8.40 -8.36
CA PRO A 226 -3.34 -8.64 -9.72
C PRO A 226 -3.00 -7.31 -10.41
N HIS A 227 -2.20 -7.38 -11.41
CA HIS A 227 -1.56 -6.47 -12.29
C HIS A 227 -0.04 -6.50 -12.06
N TRP A 228 0.52 -5.85 -11.03
CA TRP A 228 1.95 -5.99 -10.71
C TRP A 228 2.28 -7.31 -10.00
N LEU A 229 1.35 -7.88 -9.24
CA LEU A 229 1.53 -9.28 -8.84
C LEU A 229 1.19 -10.20 -10.01
N SER A 230 2.16 -11.02 -10.42
CA SER A 230 1.98 -12.00 -11.50
C SER A 230 0.88 -13.03 -11.18
N GLU A 231 0.40 -13.73 -12.19
CA GLU A 231 -0.55 -14.82 -11.99
C GLU A 231 0.04 -15.90 -11.08
N ASP A 232 1.33 -16.23 -11.26
CA ASP A 232 2.05 -17.16 -10.38
C ASP A 232 2.07 -16.67 -8.93
N PHE A 233 2.26 -15.36 -8.69
CA PHE A 233 2.23 -14.79 -7.35
C PHE A 233 0.83 -14.88 -6.73
N MET A 234 -0.21 -14.61 -7.52
CA MET A 234 -1.61 -14.66 -7.06
C MET A 234 -2.07 -16.08 -6.70
N HIS A 235 -1.48 -17.11 -7.29
CA HIS A 235 -1.77 -18.52 -7.01
C HIS A 235 -0.75 -19.18 -6.06
N TRP A 236 0.29 -18.46 -5.65
CA TRP A 236 1.33 -18.98 -4.77
C TRP A 236 0.81 -19.26 -3.36
N ASP A 237 1.12 -20.45 -2.84
CA ASP A 237 0.71 -20.85 -1.49
C ASP A 237 1.24 -19.94 -0.37
N GLY A 238 2.36 -19.26 -0.60
CA GLY A 238 2.96 -18.32 0.34
C GLY A 238 2.26 -16.97 0.44
N TYR A 239 1.35 -16.62 -0.49
CA TYR A 239 0.67 -15.32 -0.52
C TYR A 239 -0.06 -15.01 0.79
N ASP A 240 -0.96 -15.92 1.23
CA ASP A 240 -1.75 -15.71 2.45
C ASP A 240 -0.85 -15.58 3.68
N THR A 241 0.23 -16.37 3.75
CA THR A 241 1.21 -16.32 4.86
C THR A 241 1.95 -14.99 4.87
N LEU A 242 2.47 -14.54 3.73
CA LEU A 242 3.22 -13.28 3.63
C LEU A 242 2.35 -12.08 4.03
N MET A 243 1.16 -11.94 3.42
CA MET A 243 0.25 -10.81 3.69
C MET A 243 -0.23 -10.81 5.14
N THR A 244 -0.55 -11.98 5.68
CA THR A 244 -0.94 -12.13 7.08
C THR A 244 0.17 -11.75 8.04
N ASN A 245 1.40 -12.21 7.77
CA ASN A 245 2.54 -11.91 8.64
C ASN A 245 2.89 -10.41 8.63
N MET A 246 2.76 -9.71 7.48
CA MET A 246 2.93 -8.26 7.42
C MET A 246 1.97 -7.55 8.39
N VAL A 247 0.68 -7.92 8.35
CA VAL A 247 -0.35 -7.33 9.21
C VAL A 247 -0.13 -7.68 10.68
N ARG A 248 0.18 -8.95 11.00
CA ARG A 248 0.45 -9.39 12.38
C ARG A 248 1.68 -8.74 12.97
N TRP A 249 2.74 -8.57 12.18
CA TRP A 249 3.93 -7.86 12.62
C TRP A 249 3.62 -6.39 12.93
N LEU A 250 2.89 -5.73 12.05
CA LEU A 250 2.43 -4.36 12.26
C LEU A 250 1.60 -4.23 13.53
N ALA A 251 0.68 -5.13 13.76
CA ALA A 251 -0.17 -5.19 14.95
C ALA A 251 0.54 -5.72 16.22
N ARG A 252 1.84 -6.04 16.16
CA ARG A 252 2.65 -6.59 17.27
C ARG A 252 2.17 -7.94 17.80
N GLU A 253 1.59 -8.78 16.95
CA GLU A 253 1.20 -10.14 17.29
C GLU A 253 2.34 -11.16 17.04
N ILE A 254 3.33 -10.77 16.24
CA ILE A 254 4.55 -11.55 15.99
C ILE A 254 5.79 -10.65 16.00
#